data_f0c6a73cd6f6d46a363a2ad18c17ea23
#
_entry.id   f0c6a73cd6f6d46a363a2ad18c17ea23
#
_cell.length_a   1.000
_cell.length_b   1.000
_cell.length_c   1.000
_cell.angle_alpha   90.00
_cell.angle_beta   90.00
_cell.angle_gamma   90.00
#
_symmetry.space_group_name_H-M   'P 1'
#
loop_
_entity.id
_entity.type
_entity.pdbx_description
1 polymer ?
#
loop_
_entity_poly.entity_id
_entity_poly.type
_entity_poly.pdbx_seq_one_letter_code
_entity_poly.pdbx_strand_id
1 'polypeptide(L)'
;MKIVESSGRLHLYGDDMKAYDQIPAGTYDICFSKMTGFYLVRRPDMAVDEKVYGVAGEKAAKVMSTFKVFTRNLGVILSGDKGIGKSMTAKMIAKAAIDEGYPVILVSEYVPGIASFIESITQEVMILFDEFDKTFRKTDDDTPQDTMLSLFDGTTAGKKLFVVTCNELRSLNDYLVNRPGRFHYHFRFDYPKADEIRTYLQDKLDPKYYGEIESVIQFSSRVALNYDCLRSIAFELNIGTAFKDAILDLNIVNLDDLSYKITAITESGKRGSTTGSYDLFSEGQDYSDYFTPIVGNDSFKIRFNTNDIEFDPKTNRCLIMGENLDVINPYDKDAGWEKEDYAAFEKETIKCIVFERRSDRSLHYAV
;
A
#
# COMPACT_ATOMS: atom_id res chain seq x y z
N MET A 1 34.23 -22.81 -32.02
CA MET A 1 34.42 -21.35 -32.06
C MET A 1 33.44 -20.74 -33.05
N LYS A 2 32.67 -19.74 -32.62
CA LYS A 2 31.73 -18.98 -33.47
C LYS A 2 32.25 -17.56 -33.67
N ILE A 3 32.07 -17.00 -34.86
CA ILE A 3 32.49 -15.62 -35.20
C ILE A 3 31.25 -14.84 -35.52
N VAL A 4 31.07 -13.69 -34.83
CA VAL A 4 29.93 -12.78 -35.02
C VAL A 4 30.47 -11.42 -35.42
N GLU A 5 29.93 -10.88 -36.50
CA GLU A 5 30.21 -9.49 -36.92
C GLU A 5 29.16 -8.54 -36.34
N SER A 6 29.62 -7.48 -35.69
CA SER A 6 28.76 -6.40 -35.20
C SER A 6 29.47 -5.05 -35.44
N SER A 7 28.78 -4.12 -36.10
CA SER A 7 29.33 -2.79 -36.42
C SER A 7 30.70 -2.81 -37.11
N GLY A 8 30.90 -3.77 -38.04
CA GLY A 8 32.15 -3.96 -38.75
C GLY A 8 33.29 -4.55 -37.94
N ARG A 9 32.99 -5.10 -36.75
CA ARG A 9 33.96 -5.79 -35.89
C ARG A 9 33.63 -7.26 -35.78
N LEU A 10 34.64 -8.11 -35.89
CA LEU A 10 34.50 -9.56 -35.69
C LEU A 10 34.83 -9.92 -34.27
N HIS A 11 33.86 -10.53 -33.61
CA HIS A 11 33.97 -11.04 -32.23
C HIS A 11 34.02 -12.55 -32.25
N LEU A 12 34.96 -13.13 -31.52
CA LEU A 12 35.14 -14.57 -31.40
C LEU A 12 34.51 -15.06 -30.08
N TYR A 13 33.65 -16.07 -30.19
CA TYR A 13 32.95 -16.68 -29.07
C TYR A 13 33.22 -18.19 -28.99
N GLY A 14 33.01 -18.78 -27.82
CA GLY A 14 33.02 -20.21 -27.62
C GLY A 14 31.89 -20.93 -28.37
N ASP A 15 31.94 -22.28 -28.34
CA ASP A 15 30.90 -23.12 -28.99
C ASP A 15 29.56 -23.09 -28.24
N ASP A 16 29.54 -22.61 -26.99
CA ASP A 16 28.38 -22.44 -26.12
C ASP A 16 27.51 -21.22 -26.47
N MET A 17 28.01 -20.38 -27.41
CA MET A 17 27.24 -19.21 -27.86
C MET A 17 25.90 -19.59 -28.47
N LYS A 18 24.84 -18.95 -27.99
CA LYS A 18 23.49 -19.05 -28.52
C LYS A 18 23.04 -17.68 -29.04
N ALA A 19 22.43 -17.67 -30.23
CA ALA A 19 21.77 -16.50 -30.79
C ALA A 19 20.27 -16.69 -30.74
N TYR A 20 19.54 -15.60 -30.41
CA TYR A 20 18.10 -15.59 -30.35
C TYR A 20 17.58 -14.40 -31.15
N ASP A 21 16.49 -14.59 -31.89
CA ASP A 21 15.77 -13.51 -32.59
C ASP A 21 14.93 -12.65 -31.62
N GLN A 22 14.56 -13.23 -30.50
CA GLN A 22 13.79 -12.58 -29.44
C GLN A 22 14.34 -12.99 -28.07
N ILE A 23 14.16 -12.13 -27.07
CA ILE A 23 14.46 -12.46 -25.68
C ILE A 23 13.53 -13.60 -25.25
N PRO A 24 14.04 -14.78 -24.85
CA PRO A 24 13.19 -15.87 -24.39
C PRO A 24 12.35 -15.46 -23.17
N ALA A 25 11.16 -16.06 -23.02
CA ALA A 25 10.37 -15.89 -21.81
C ALA A 25 11.16 -16.30 -20.57
N GLY A 26 11.05 -15.53 -19.51
CA GLY A 26 11.79 -15.71 -18.27
C GLY A 26 12.11 -14.38 -17.60
N THR A 27 12.77 -14.42 -16.46
CA THR A 27 13.13 -13.23 -15.67
C THR A 27 14.58 -12.83 -15.92
N TYR A 28 14.81 -11.52 -16.08
CA TYR A 28 16.12 -10.94 -16.36
C TYR A 28 16.37 -9.72 -15.49
N ASP A 29 17.62 -9.52 -15.07
CA ASP A 29 18.10 -8.26 -14.49
C ASP A 29 18.74 -7.40 -15.58
N ILE A 30 18.53 -6.08 -15.56
CA ILE A 30 19.34 -5.14 -16.32
C ILE A 30 20.63 -4.90 -15.55
N CYS A 31 21.74 -5.13 -16.23
CA CYS A 31 23.09 -4.87 -15.70
C CYS A 31 23.81 -3.86 -16.60
N PHE A 32 24.75 -3.13 -16.02
CA PHE A 32 25.59 -2.17 -16.74
C PHE A 32 27.08 -2.41 -16.46
N SER A 33 27.87 -2.33 -17.50
CA SER A 33 29.33 -2.33 -17.38
C SER A 33 29.90 -1.22 -18.27
N LYS A 34 30.90 -0.49 -17.77
CA LYS A 34 31.60 0.54 -18.56
C LYS A 34 32.23 -0.02 -19.84
N MET A 35 32.53 -1.32 -19.88
CA MET A 35 33.15 -1.94 -21.05
C MET A 35 32.16 -2.41 -22.11
N THR A 36 30.99 -2.90 -21.69
CA THR A 36 30.02 -3.55 -22.59
C THR A 36 28.70 -2.78 -22.71
N GLY A 37 28.49 -1.75 -21.90
CA GLY A 37 27.22 -1.05 -21.83
C GLY A 37 26.18 -1.86 -21.04
N PHE A 38 24.89 -1.67 -21.38
CA PHE A 38 23.79 -2.41 -20.79
C PHE A 38 23.66 -3.81 -21.39
N TYR A 39 23.29 -4.78 -20.55
CA TYR A 39 23.00 -6.15 -20.95
C TYR A 39 22.00 -6.80 -19.98
N LEU A 40 21.41 -7.91 -20.41
CA LEU A 40 20.46 -8.68 -19.60
C LEU A 40 21.12 -9.94 -19.04
N VAL A 41 20.90 -10.20 -17.76
CA VAL A 41 21.33 -11.43 -17.09
C VAL A 41 20.08 -12.21 -16.69
N ARG A 42 19.98 -13.47 -17.17
CA ARG A 42 18.87 -14.35 -16.78
C ARG A 42 19.01 -14.74 -15.32
N ARG A 43 17.90 -14.71 -14.60
CA ARG A 43 17.79 -15.16 -13.21
C ARG A 43 16.68 -16.22 -13.07
N PRO A 44 16.58 -16.90 -11.93
CA PRO A 44 15.42 -17.74 -11.63
C PRO A 44 14.13 -16.95 -11.73
N ASP A 45 13.11 -17.59 -12.30
CA ASP A 45 11.81 -16.94 -12.44
C ASP A 45 11.18 -16.67 -11.08
N MET A 46 10.38 -15.61 -11.02
CA MET A 46 9.70 -15.22 -9.79
C MET A 46 8.65 -16.27 -9.41
N ALA A 47 8.93 -17.04 -8.37
CA ALA A 47 7.98 -17.99 -7.81
C ALA A 47 7.00 -17.28 -6.86
N VAL A 48 5.76 -17.74 -6.87
CA VAL A 48 4.73 -17.42 -5.89
C VAL A 48 4.42 -18.71 -5.14
N ASP A 49 5.19 -18.97 -4.09
CA ASP A 49 5.13 -20.21 -3.33
C ASP A 49 4.13 -20.14 -2.16
N GLU A 50 3.63 -18.96 -1.87
CA GLU A 50 2.69 -18.71 -0.77
C GLU A 50 1.26 -18.50 -1.29
N LYS A 51 0.29 -18.91 -0.48
CA LYS A 51 -1.13 -18.59 -0.72
C LYS A 51 -1.32 -17.08 -0.72
N VAL A 52 -1.99 -16.59 -1.73
CA VAL A 52 -2.27 -15.17 -1.92
C VAL A 52 -3.59 -14.83 -1.25
N TYR A 53 -3.59 -13.78 -0.44
CA TYR A 53 -4.76 -13.28 0.25
C TYR A 53 -5.22 -11.96 -0.38
N GLY A 54 -6.49 -11.61 -0.15
CA GLY A 54 -7.08 -10.38 -0.68
C GLY A 54 -7.20 -10.37 -2.22
N VAL A 55 -7.13 -9.18 -2.80
CA VAL A 55 -7.47 -8.91 -4.21
C VAL A 55 -6.28 -9.00 -5.18
N ALA A 56 -5.12 -9.45 -4.73
CA ALA A 56 -3.89 -9.43 -5.55
C ALA A 56 -4.01 -10.28 -6.83
N GLY A 57 -4.63 -11.46 -6.73
CA GLY A 57 -4.85 -12.35 -7.89
C GLY A 57 -5.76 -11.75 -8.95
N GLU A 58 -6.87 -11.14 -8.53
CA GLU A 58 -7.82 -10.49 -9.43
C GLU A 58 -7.17 -9.30 -10.14
N LYS A 59 -6.38 -8.49 -9.39
CA LYS A 59 -5.64 -7.36 -9.97
C LYS A 59 -4.61 -7.83 -11.00
N ALA A 60 -3.87 -8.90 -10.72
CA ALA A 60 -2.90 -9.46 -11.66
C ALA A 60 -3.58 -9.96 -12.95
N ALA A 61 -4.65 -10.72 -12.82
CA ALA A 61 -5.44 -11.19 -13.98
C ALA A 61 -6.00 -10.03 -14.81
N LYS A 62 -6.50 -8.96 -14.14
CA LYS A 62 -6.99 -7.75 -14.80
C LYS A 62 -5.89 -7.05 -15.60
N VAL A 63 -4.68 -6.91 -15.05
CA VAL A 63 -3.55 -6.28 -15.74
C VAL A 63 -3.21 -7.06 -17.01
N MET A 64 -3.06 -8.37 -16.93
CA MET A 64 -2.69 -9.19 -18.07
C MET A 64 -3.77 -9.21 -19.17
N SER A 65 -5.05 -9.32 -18.78
CA SER A 65 -6.15 -9.25 -19.75
C SER A 65 -6.19 -7.91 -20.48
N THR A 66 -5.92 -6.80 -19.76
CA THR A 66 -5.85 -5.46 -20.36
C THR A 66 -4.64 -5.33 -21.26
N PHE A 67 -3.46 -5.81 -20.85
CA PHE A 67 -2.24 -5.73 -21.64
C PHE A 67 -2.42 -6.41 -23.01
N LYS A 68 -3.11 -7.54 -23.08
CA LYS A 68 -3.39 -8.22 -24.34
C LYS A 68 -4.16 -7.39 -25.36
N VAL A 69 -5.15 -6.64 -24.90
CA VAL A 69 -6.04 -5.85 -25.79
C VAL A 69 -5.56 -4.42 -26.01
N PHE A 70 -4.63 -3.93 -25.19
CA PHE A 70 -4.09 -2.60 -25.34
C PHE A 70 -3.16 -2.51 -26.56
N THR A 71 -3.28 -1.42 -27.29
CA THR A 71 -2.45 -1.16 -28.51
C THR A 71 -1.23 -0.30 -28.23
N ARG A 72 -1.06 0.14 -26.98
CA ARG A 72 0.05 0.99 -26.50
C ARG A 72 0.60 0.41 -25.20
N ASN A 73 1.64 1.03 -24.66
CA ASN A 73 2.18 0.67 -23.36
C ASN A 73 1.10 0.71 -22.27
N LEU A 74 1.17 -0.23 -21.33
CA LEU A 74 0.31 -0.30 -20.17
C LEU A 74 1.15 -0.05 -18.91
N GLY A 75 0.89 1.05 -18.20
CA GLY A 75 1.51 1.35 -16.92
C GLY A 75 0.60 0.98 -15.75
N VAL A 76 1.20 0.40 -14.71
CA VAL A 76 0.57 -0.01 -13.45
C VAL A 76 1.39 0.48 -12.28
N ILE A 77 0.79 1.26 -11.38
CA ILE A 77 1.37 1.65 -10.10
C ILE A 77 0.76 0.78 -8.99
N LEU A 78 1.61 0.17 -8.16
CA LEU A 78 1.25 -0.54 -6.94
C LEU A 78 1.77 0.27 -5.75
N SER A 79 0.91 0.97 -5.04
CA SER A 79 1.30 1.86 -3.94
C SER A 79 0.75 1.41 -2.59
N GLY A 80 1.44 1.77 -1.52
CA GLY A 80 1.04 1.51 -0.13
C GLY A 80 2.23 1.15 0.75
N ASP A 81 2.02 0.94 2.04
CA ASP A 81 3.09 0.68 3.01
C ASP A 81 3.84 -0.63 2.75
N LYS A 82 4.93 -0.87 3.48
CA LYS A 82 5.70 -2.13 3.39
C LYS A 82 4.90 -3.30 3.94
N GLY A 83 5.12 -4.50 3.39
CA GLY A 83 4.55 -5.75 3.92
C GLY A 83 3.04 -5.95 3.67
N ILE A 84 2.40 -5.14 2.80
CA ILE A 84 0.95 -5.21 2.51
C ILE A 84 0.61 -5.90 1.18
N GLY A 85 1.58 -6.59 0.53
CA GLY A 85 1.32 -7.42 -0.63
C GLY A 85 1.61 -6.81 -2.01
N LYS A 86 2.19 -5.61 -2.12
CA LYS A 86 2.57 -4.99 -3.41
C LYS A 86 3.52 -5.85 -4.23
N SER A 87 4.65 -6.23 -3.64
CA SER A 87 5.66 -7.06 -4.33
C SER A 87 5.13 -8.46 -4.66
N MET A 88 4.21 -8.99 -3.84
CA MET A 88 3.51 -10.24 -4.15
C MET A 88 2.65 -10.08 -5.42
N THR A 89 1.88 -8.99 -5.52
CA THR A 89 1.08 -8.71 -6.71
C THR A 89 1.96 -8.49 -7.95
N ALA A 90 3.09 -7.79 -7.80
CA ALA A 90 4.06 -7.62 -8.89
C ALA A 90 4.63 -8.98 -9.37
N LYS A 91 4.97 -9.89 -8.43
CA LYS A 91 5.41 -11.26 -8.75
C LYS A 91 4.33 -12.06 -9.47
N MET A 92 3.05 -11.91 -9.08
CA MET A 92 1.94 -12.58 -9.77
C MET A 92 1.76 -12.08 -11.19
N ILE A 93 1.87 -10.77 -11.42
CA ILE A 93 1.83 -10.20 -12.78
C ILE A 93 3.01 -10.72 -13.58
N ALA A 94 4.22 -10.75 -13.00
CA ALA A 94 5.43 -11.24 -13.65
C ALA A 94 5.32 -12.72 -14.02
N LYS A 95 4.83 -13.56 -13.10
CA LYS A 95 4.58 -14.99 -13.37
C LYS A 95 3.59 -15.16 -14.52
N ALA A 96 2.45 -14.44 -14.48
CA ALA A 96 1.45 -14.52 -15.55
C ALA A 96 2.01 -14.03 -16.89
N ALA A 97 2.87 -13.00 -16.91
CA ALA A 97 3.54 -12.55 -18.13
C ALA A 97 4.47 -13.64 -18.71
N ILE A 98 5.26 -14.31 -17.87
CA ILE A 98 6.14 -15.41 -18.29
C ILE A 98 5.33 -16.59 -18.82
N ASP A 99 4.26 -16.97 -18.11
CA ASP A 99 3.37 -18.08 -18.53
C ASP A 99 2.72 -17.78 -19.90
N GLU A 100 2.57 -16.53 -20.28
CA GLU A 100 2.06 -16.07 -21.57
C GLU A 100 3.16 -15.83 -22.63
N GLY A 101 4.41 -16.10 -22.29
CA GLY A 101 5.56 -16.00 -23.21
C GLY A 101 6.26 -14.65 -23.22
N TYR A 102 5.89 -13.69 -22.37
CA TYR A 102 6.56 -12.41 -22.27
C TYR A 102 7.80 -12.48 -21.36
N PRO A 103 8.95 -11.92 -21.77
CA PRO A 103 10.07 -11.76 -20.86
C PRO A 103 9.77 -10.67 -19.83
N VAL A 104 10.25 -10.87 -18.60
CA VAL A 104 10.14 -9.94 -17.48
C VAL A 104 11.52 -9.39 -17.16
N ILE A 105 11.67 -8.09 -17.20
CA ILE A 105 12.94 -7.40 -16.99
C ILE A 105 12.84 -6.57 -15.70
N LEU A 106 13.72 -6.82 -14.75
CA LEU A 106 13.79 -6.14 -13.47
C LEU A 106 14.76 -4.97 -13.56
N VAL A 107 14.34 -3.83 -13.02
CA VAL A 107 15.17 -2.64 -12.88
C VAL A 107 15.38 -2.39 -11.39
N SER A 108 16.55 -2.77 -10.87
CA SER A 108 16.89 -2.69 -9.45
C SER A 108 17.73 -1.45 -9.10
N GLU A 109 18.31 -0.78 -10.08
CA GLU A 109 19.12 0.42 -9.89
C GLU A 109 18.96 1.40 -11.06
N TYR A 110 19.15 2.67 -10.78
CA TYR A 110 19.20 3.70 -11.82
C TYR A 110 20.61 3.86 -12.36
N VAL A 111 20.76 3.74 -13.68
CA VAL A 111 21.99 4.05 -14.40
C VAL A 111 21.63 4.99 -15.54
N PRO A 112 22.34 6.12 -15.74
CA PRO A 112 22.11 7.01 -16.88
C PRO A 112 22.11 6.27 -18.22
N GLY A 113 21.08 6.49 -19.05
CA GLY A 113 20.90 5.78 -20.32
C GLY A 113 20.01 4.53 -20.25
N ILE A 114 19.56 4.10 -19.05
CA ILE A 114 18.69 2.93 -18.88
C ILE A 114 17.36 3.06 -19.64
N ALA A 115 16.78 4.26 -19.70
CA ALA A 115 15.57 4.52 -20.47
C ALA A 115 15.77 4.19 -21.94
N SER A 116 16.84 4.70 -22.57
CA SER A 116 17.16 4.43 -23.97
C SER A 116 17.45 2.95 -24.23
N PHE A 117 18.08 2.26 -23.29
CA PHE A 117 18.28 0.80 -23.41
C PHE A 117 16.94 0.07 -23.41
N ILE A 118 16.02 0.38 -22.50
CA ILE A 118 14.67 -0.22 -22.46
C ILE A 118 13.90 0.12 -23.74
N GLU A 119 14.01 1.35 -24.24
CA GLU A 119 13.41 1.79 -25.50
C GLU A 119 13.92 0.99 -26.71
N SER A 120 15.18 0.59 -26.72
CA SER A 120 15.78 -0.22 -27.80
C SER A 120 15.20 -1.63 -27.92
N ILE A 121 14.53 -2.14 -26.90
CA ILE A 121 13.87 -3.43 -26.92
C ILE A 121 12.56 -3.30 -27.71
N THR A 122 12.52 -3.87 -28.91
CA THR A 122 11.35 -3.77 -29.82
C THR A 122 10.30 -4.87 -29.56
N GLN A 123 10.63 -5.86 -28.76
CA GLN A 123 9.72 -6.95 -28.36
C GLN A 123 8.75 -6.50 -27.28
N GLU A 124 7.56 -7.15 -27.21
CA GLU A 124 6.64 -7.01 -26.07
C GLU A 124 7.26 -7.62 -24.81
N VAL A 125 7.39 -6.80 -23.76
CA VAL A 125 8.04 -7.19 -22.51
C VAL A 125 7.34 -6.56 -21.31
N MET A 126 7.46 -7.20 -20.15
CA MET A 126 7.15 -6.57 -18.87
C MET A 126 8.42 -5.97 -18.27
N ILE A 127 8.35 -4.72 -17.83
CA ILE A 127 9.41 -4.04 -17.09
C ILE A 127 8.91 -3.81 -15.67
N LEU A 128 9.61 -4.36 -14.69
CA LEU A 128 9.29 -4.22 -13.27
C LEU A 128 10.29 -3.31 -12.57
N PHE A 129 9.79 -2.22 -12.02
CA PHE A 129 10.53 -1.30 -11.16
C PHE A 129 10.07 -1.53 -9.72
N ASP A 130 10.88 -2.22 -8.93
CA ASP A 130 10.59 -2.43 -7.52
C ASP A 130 11.15 -1.28 -6.67
N GLU A 131 10.38 -0.80 -5.70
CA GLU A 131 10.71 0.35 -4.86
C GLU A 131 11.20 1.58 -5.66
N PHE A 132 10.45 1.95 -6.70
CA PHE A 132 10.79 3.03 -7.64
C PHE A 132 11.03 4.37 -6.93
N ASP A 133 10.27 4.67 -5.90
CA ASP A 133 10.39 5.85 -5.05
C ASP A 133 11.77 5.96 -4.35
N LYS A 134 12.44 4.84 -4.14
CA LYS A 134 13.79 4.79 -3.58
C LYS A 134 14.86 4.74 -4.65
N THR A 135 14.70 3.82 -5.61
CA THR A 135 15.67 3.57 -6.68
C THR A 135 15.84 4.76 -7.60
N PHE A 136 14.76 5.50 -7.87
CA PHE A 136 14.72 6.68 -8.74
C PHE A 136 14.48 7.97 -7.95
N ARG A 137 15.00 8.04 -6.71
CA ARG A 137 14.88 9.22 -5.88
C ARG A 137 15.63 10.40 -6.49
N LYS A 138 14.99 11.58 -6.47
CA LYS A 138 15.63 12.84 -6.84
C LYS A 138 16.78 13.13 -5.88
N THR A 139 17.91 13.51 -6.43
CA THR A 139 19.08 14.06 -5.71
C THR A 139 19.30 15.50 -6.13
N ASP A 140 20.23 16.20 -5.48
CA ASP A 140 20.55 17.60 -5.81
C ASP A 140 21.13 17.73 -7.23
N ASP A 141 21.83 16.70 -7.71
CA ASP A 141 22.53 16.69 -8.99
C ASP A 141 21.78 15.94 -10.12
N ASP A 142 20.73 15.17 -9.81
CA ASP A 142 20.06 14.33 -10.80
C ASP A 142 18.55 14.19 -10.53
N THR A 143 17.78 14.12 -11.60
CA THR A 143 16.33 13.89 -11.59
C THR A 143 15.97 12.59 -12.33
N PRO A 144 16.30 11.41 -11.76
CA PRO A 144 16.13 10.13 -12.45
C PRO A 144 14.71 9.87 -12.96
N GLN A 145 13.68 10.30 -12.21
CA GLN A 145 12.29 10.12 -12.62
C GLN A 145 11.95 10.90 -13.89
N ASP A 146 12.53 12.10 -14.08
CA ASP A 146 12.26 12.92 -15.26
C ASP A 146 12.81 12.27 -16.54
N THR A 147 13.95 11.59 -16.43
CA THR A 147 14.55 10.85 -17.56
C THR A 147 13.71 9.64 -17.99
N MET A 148 12.84 9.12 -17.10
CA MET A 148 11.95 7.99 -17.39
C MET A 148 10.61 8.42 -17.99
N LEU A 149 10.28 9.72 -18.00
CA LEU A 149 8.97 10.19 -18.46
C LEU A 149 8.70 9.86 -19.92
N SER A 150 9.72 10.02 -20.80
CA SER A 150 9.62 9.70 -22.23
C SER A 150 9.35 8.20 -22.45
N LEU A 151 10.00 7.34 -21.69
CA LEU A 151 9.83 5.89 -21.76
C LEU A 151 8.37 5.51 -21.47
N PHE A 152 7.74 6.13 -20.47
CA PHE A 152 6.36 5.84 -20.09
C PHE A 152 5.32 6.45 -21.05
N ASP A 153 5.67 7.50 -21.82
CA ASP A 153 4.74 8.13 -22.79
C ASP A 153 4.39 7.23 -24.00
N GLY A 154 5.13 6.13 -24.20
CA GLY A 154 4.71 5.08 -25.13
C GLY A 154 4.94 5.37 -26.62
N THR A 155 5.90 6.23 -26.95
CA THR A 155 6.30 6.52 -28.34
C THR A 155 7.26 5.49 -28.93
N THR A 156 7.63 4.47 -28.15
CA THR A 156 8.66 3.49 -28.50
C THR A 156 8.13 2.30 -29.30
N ALA A 157 8.98 1.71 -30.14
CA ALA A 157 8.67 0.46 -30.80
C ALA A 157 8.56 -0.70 -29.78
N GLY A 158 7.58 -1.56 -29.98
CA GLY A 158 7.31 -2.67 -29.06
C GLY A 158 6.54 -2.25 -27.80
N LYS A 159 5.37 -2.85 -27.63
CA LYS A 159 4.47 -2.62 -26.50
C LYS A 159 5.10 -3.10 -25.18
N LYS A 160 5.03 -2.31 -24.14
CA LYS A 160 5.59 -2.63 -22.82
C LYS A 160 4.54 -2.59 -21.72
N LEU A 161 4.64 -3.55 -20.81
CA LEU A 161 3.92 -3.53 -19.54
C LEU A 161 4.85 -2.99 -18.47
N PHE A 162 4.63 -1.77 -18.02
CA PHE A 162 5.36 -1.18 -16.90
C PHE A 162 4.64 -1.45 -15.59
N VAL A 163 5.32 -2.07 -14.65
CA VAL A 163 4.82 -2.28 -13.29
C VAL A 163 5.79 -1.58 -12.33
N VAL A 164 5.26 -0.67 -11.54
CA VAL A 164 6.01 0.14 -10.58
C VAL A 164 5.47 -0.12 -9.20
N THR A 165 6.32 -0.52 -8.24
CA THR A 165 5.96 -0.51 -6.82
C THR A 165 6.51 0.73 -6.16
N CYS A 166 5.76 1.33 -5.23
CA CYS A 166 6.22 2.43 -4.40
C CYS A 166 5.61 2.38 -3.01
N ASN A 167 6.36 2.83 -2.02
CA ASN A 167 5.86 2.96 -0.64
C ASN A 167 5.26 4.34 -0.43
N GLU A 168 5.88 5.37 -1.00
CA GLU A 168 5.46 6.76 -0.85
C GLU A 168 5.02 7.35 -2.20
N LEU A 169 3.70 7.43 -2.40
CA LEU A 169 3.17 8.00 -3.64
C LEU A 169 3.60 9.46 -3.87
N ARG A 170 3.75 10.23 -2.79
CA ARG A 170 4.20 11.64 -2.85
C ARG A 170 5.66 11.80 -3.28
N SER A 171 6.46 10.73 -3.21
CA SER A 171 7.84 10.71 -3.70
C SER A 171 7.93 10.51 -5.22
N LEU A 172 6.80 10.17 -5.87
CA LEU A 172 6.73 10.08 -7.32
C LEU A 172 6.47 11.46 -7.92
N ASN A 173 7.07 11.69 -9.10
CA ASN A 173 6.81 12.88 -9.87
C ASN A 173 5.32 12.97 -10.24
N ASP A 174 4.70 14.15 -10.04
CA ASP A 174 3.28 14.38 -10.34
C ASP A 174 2.90 14.06 -11.79
N TYR A 175 3.86 14.22 -12.73
CA TYR A 175 3.66 13.84 -14.13
C TYR A 175 3.57 12.33 -14.36
N LEU A 176 3.94 11.50 -13.39
CA LEU A 176 3.74 10.05 -13.44
C LEU A 176 2.35 9.68 -12.90
N VAL A 177 1.96 10.25 -11.76
CA VAL A 177 0.77 9.84 -11.00
C VAL A 177 -0.53 10.35 -11.65
N ASN A 178 -0.54 11.56 -12.19
CA ASN A 178 -1.75 12.25 -12.67
C ASN A 178 -1.96 12.15 -14.20
N ARG A 179 -1.25 11.24 -14.87
CA ARG A 179 -1.38 11.04 -16.34
C ARG A 179 -1.82 9.61 -16.68
N PRO A 180 -3.14 9.37 -16.88
CA PRO A 180 -3.66 8.05 -17.28
C PRO A 180 -3.10 7.53 -18.60
N GLY A 181 -2.50 8.42 -19.40
CA GLY A 181 -1.78 8.05 -20.63
C GLY A 181 -0.48 7.30 -20.37
N ARG A 182 0.18 7.50 -19.23
CA ARG A 182 1.41 6.81 -18.80
C ARG A 182 1.09 5.61 -17.92
N PHE A 183 0.34 5.84 -16.84
CA PHE A 183 -0.09 4.80 -15.92
C PHE A 183 -1.61 4.69 -15.95
N HIS A 184 -2.10 3.59 -16.54
CA HIS A 184 -3.52 3.33 -16.68
C HIS A 184 -4.15 2.84 -15.38
N TYR A 185 -3.40 2.03 -14.63
CA TYR A 185 -3.83 1.51 -13.34
C TYR A 185 -2.99 2.08 -12.21
N HIS A 186 -3.69 2.46 -11.14
CA HIS A 186 -3.09 2.74 -9.86
C HIS A 186 -3.83 1.92 -8.80
N PHE A 187 -3.20 0.81 -8.37
CA PHE A 187 -3.72 -0.03 -7.30
C PHE A 187 -3.11 0.40 -5.97
N ARG A 188 -3.99 0.83 -5.07
CA ARG A 188 -3.63 1.19 -3.70
C ARG A 188 -3.85 -0.01 -2.83
N PHE A 189 -2.85 -0.32 -2.03
CA PHE A 189 -2.88 -1.39 -1.05
C PHE A 189 -2.98 -0.78 0.33
N ASP A 190 -3.85 -1.34 1.14
CA ASP A 190 -4.02 -1.00 2.54
C ASP A 190 -3.67 -2.19 3.43
N TYR A 191 -3.61 -1.95 4.73
CA TYR A 191 -3.46 -3.01 5.71
C TYR A 191 -4.63 -3.99 5.65
N PRO A 192 -4.37 -5.28 5.94
CA PRO A 192 -5.42 -6.29 5.96
C PRO A 192 -6.55 -5.89 6.91
N LYS A 193 -7.78 -6.08 6.45
CA LYS A 193 -8.98 -5.89 7.26
C LYS A 193 -9.23 -7.10 8.16
N ALA A 194 -10.11 -6.97 9.15
CA ALA A 194 -10.44 -8.03 10.09
C ALA A 194 -10.74 -9.38 9.44
N ASP A 195 -11.52 -9.39 8.35
CA ASP A 195 -11.87 -10.64 7.65
C ASP A 195 -10.67 -11.27 6.93
N GLU A 196 -9.77 -10.43 6.40
CA GLU A 196 -8.53 -10.88 5.77
C GLU A 196 -7.55 -11.42 6.82
N ILE A 197 -7.43 -10.73 7.99
CA ILE A 197 -6.64 -11.18 9.14
C ILE A 197 -7.16 -12.53 9.64
N ARG A 198 -8.49 -12.65 9.81
CA ARG A 198 -9.12 -13.91 10.24
C ARG A 198 -8.82 -15.04 9.26
N THR A 199 -9.01 -14.81 7.97
CA THR A 199 -8.73 -15.80 6.93
C THR A 199 -7.26 -16.20 6.91
N TYR A 200 -6.35 -15.22 7.03
CA TYR A 200 -4.90 -15.46 7.07
C TYR A 200 -4.52 -16.31 8.30
N LEU A 201 -4.98 -15.93 9.48
CA LEU A 201 -4.64 -16.64 10.72
C LEU A 201 -5.27 -18.04 10.79
N GLN A 202 -6.50 -18.23 10.28
CA GLN A 202 -7.10 -19.57 10.18
C GLN A 202 -6.30 -20.50 9.27
N ASP A 203 -5.61 -19.96 8.27
CA ASP A 203 -4.78 -20.74 7.36
C ASP A 203 -3.37 -21.02 7.93
N LYS A 204 -2.87 -20.14 8.79
CA LYS A 204 -1.49 -20.21 9.32
C LYS A 204 -1.35 -20.77 10.72
N LEU A 205 -2.41 -20.74 11.51
CA LEU A 205 -2.41 -21.23 12.89
C LEU A 205 -2.84 -22.69 12.96
N ASP A 206 -2.24 -23.40 13.90
CA ASP A 206 -2.80 -24.68 14.36
C ASP A 206 -4.19 -24.43 14.96
N PRO A 207 -5.19 -25.30 14.69
CA PRO A 207 -6.56 -25.12 15.18
C PRO A 207 -6.71 -24.88 16.68
N LYS A 208 -5.80 -25.43 17.50
CA LYS A 208 -5.80 -25.25 18.96
C LYS A 208 -5.59 -23.80 19.41
N TYR A 209 -5.06 -22.92 18.53
CA TYR A 209 -4.79 -21.52 18.81
C TYR A 209 -5.79 -20.55 18.17
N TYR A 210 -6.85 -21.06 17.54
CA TYR A 210 -7.87 -20.19 16.91
C TYR A 210 -8.56 -19.24 17.90
N GLY A 211 -8.54 -19.56 19.21
CA GLY A 211 -9.04 -18.67 20.25
C GLY A 211 -8.32 -17.32 20.34
N GLU A 212 -7.06 -17.25 19.86
CA GLU A 212 -6.27 -16.01 19.87
C GLU A 212 -6.60 -15.06 18.70
N ILE A 213 -7.31 -15.54 17.67
CA ILE A 213 -7.58 -14.76 16.44
C ILE A 213 -8.30 -13.45 16.76
N GLU A 214 -9.30 -13.49 17.64
CA GLU A 214 -10.07 -12.30 17.98
C GLU A 214 -9.22 -11.29 18.77
N SER A 215 -8.27 -11.73 19.58
CA SER A 215 -7.31 -10.87 20.27
C SER A 215 -6.40 -10.12 19.26
N VAL A 216 -5.94 -10.82 18.22
CA VAL A 216 -5.15 -10.20 17.13
C VAL A 216 -5.99 -9.20 16.35
N ILE A 217 -7.25 -9.52 16.04
CA ILE A 217 -8.17 -8.63 15.34
C ILE A 217 -8.44 -7.38 16.18
N GLN A 218 -8.72 -7.54 17.47
CA GLN A 218 -8.90 -6.43 18.40
C GLN A 218 -7.66 -5.52 18.43
N PHE A 219 -6.47 -6.11 18.50
CA PHE A 219 -5.21 -5.36 18.44
C PHE A 219 -5.03 -4.61 17.11
N SER A 220 -5.43 -5.22 15.98
CA SER A 220 -5.34 -4.61 14.65
C SER A 220 -6.21 -3.37 14.48
N SER A 221 -7.24 -3.19 15.32
CA SER A 221 -8.05 -1.97 15.32
C SER A 221 -7.28 -0.73 15.80
N ARG A 222 -6.24 -0.95 16.60
CA ARG A 222 -5.37 0.09 17.16
C ARG A 222 -4.03 0.18 16.44
N VAL A 223 -3.43 -0.96 16.05
CA VAL A 223 -2.11 -1.05 15.41
C VAL A 223 -2.23 -1.57 13.99
N ALA A 224 -1.50 -0.96 13.05
CA ALA A 224 -1.42 -1.44 11.68
C ALA A 224 -0.64 -2.76 11.61
N LEU A 225 -1.32 -3.86 11.34
CA LEU A 225 -0.68 -5.15 11.12
C LEU A 225 -0.58 -5.43 9.63
N ASN A 226 0.64 -5.44 9.12
CA ASN A 226 0.92 -5.94 7.77
C ASN A 226 1.08 -7.48 7.77
N TYR A 227 1.24 -8.09 6.61
CA TYR A 227 1.37 -9.55 6.51
C TYR A 227 2.65 -10.08 7.17
N ASP A 228 3.72 -9.28 7.27
CA ASP A 228 4.94 -9.68 7.96
C ASP A 228 4.72 -9.73 9.48
N CYS A 229 3.99 -8.74 10.03
CA CYS A 229 3.54 -8.76 11.42
C CYS A 229 2.65 -9.98 11.70
N LEU A 230 1.66 -10.23 10.85
CA LEU A 230 0.75 -11.37 11.00
C LEU A 230 1.49 -12.72 10.93
N ARG A 231 2.53 -12.82 10.08
CA ARG A 231 3.39 -14.01 9.99
C ARG A 231 4.15 -14.24 11.29
N SER A 232 4.75 -13.19 11.85
CA SER A 232 5.49 -13.26 13.10
C SER A 232 4.58 -13.63 14.28
N ILE A 233 3.40 -13.01 14.37
CA ILE A 233 2.38 -13.36 15.37
C ILE A 233 1.97 -14.83 15.23
N ALA A 234 1.65 -15.29 14.02
CA ALA A 234 1.24 -16.67 13.80
C ALA A 234 2.35 -17.68 14.18
N PHE A 235 3.61 -17.33 13.95
CA PHE A 235 4.74 -18.16 14.38
C PHE A 235 4.79 -18.30 15.91
N GLU A 236 4.75 -17.18 16.64
CA GLU A 236 4.78 -17.17 18.11
C GLU A 236 3.62 -17.94 18.72
N LEU A 237 2.42 -17.74 18.20
CA LEU A 237 1.24 -18.48 18.66
C LEU A 237 1.38 -20.00 18.45
N ASN A 238 1.91 -20.42 17.29
CA ASN A 238 2.10 -21.83 16.97
C ASN A 238 3.14 -22.53 17.83
N ILE A 239 4.14 -21.81 18.34
CA ILE A 239 5.10 -22.37 19.31
C ILE A 239 4.58 -22.32 20.75
N GLY A 240 3.37 -21.77 20.98
CA GLY A 240 2.68 -21.80 22.26
C GLY A 240 2.83 -20.54 23.11
N THR A 241 3.42 -19.46 22.58
CA THR A 241 3.47 -18.15 23.23
C THR A 241 2.08 -17.53 23.20
N ALA A 242 1.55 -17.10 24.34
CA ALA A 242 0.26 -16.39 24.38
C ALA A 242 0.36 -15.04 23.64
N PHE A 243 -0.72 -14.59 22.99
CA PHE A 243 -0.70 -13.36 22.18
C PHE A 243 -0.19 -12.14 22.98
N LYS A 244 -0.60 -12.01 24.25
CA LYS A 244 -0.18 -10.88 25.10
C LYS A 244 1.32 -10.83 25.32
N ASP A 245 1.96 -12.00 25.45
CA ASP A 245 3.41 -12.09 25.66
C ASP A 245 4.14 -11.93 24.34
N ALA A 246 3.66 -12.56 23.27
CA ALA A 246 4.22 -12.46 21.94
C ALA A 246 4.32 -11.01 21.44
N ILE A 247 3.28 -10.19 21.68
CA ILE A 247 3.24 -8.81 21.18
C ILE A 247 4.26 -7.89 21.86
N LEU A 248 4.71 -8.23 23.06
CA LEU A 248 5.73 -7.48 23.79
C LEU A 248 7.15 -7.71 23.22
N ASP A 249 7.38 -8.91 22.67
CA ASP A 249 8.69 -9.31 22.18
C ASP A 249 8.86 -9.05 20.67
N LEU A 250 7.75 -9.00 19.93
CA LEU A 250 7.77 -8.77 18.50
C LEU A 250 8.05 -7.29 18.17
N ASN A 251 8.88 -7.07 17.14
CA ASN A 251 9.15 -5.73 16.62
C ASN A 251 7.94 -5.20 15.80
N ILE A 252 6.84 -4.95 16.50
CA ILE A 252 5.60 -4.38 15.96
C ILE A 252 5.38 -3.00 16.59
N VAL A 253 6.40 -2.15 16.52
CA VAL A 253 6.33 -0.79 17.05
C VAL A 253 5.86 0.15 15.94
N ASN A 254 4.73 0.81 16.16
CA ASN A 254 4.37 2.00 15.43
C ASN A 254 5.06 3.20 16.11
N LEU A 255 6.17 3.64 15.54
CA LEU A 255 6.86 4.86 15.98
C LEU A 255 6.18 6.14 15.46
N ASP A 256 5.24 6.02 14.55
CA ASP A 256 4.50 7.15 14.02
C ASP A 256 3.30 7.46 14.93
N ASP A 257 3.07 8.72 15.21
CA ASP A 257 1.82 9.19 15.82
C ASP A 257 0.64 8.66 15.02
N LEU A 258 -0.18 7.84 15.66
CA LEU A 258 -1.31 7.24 14.98
C LEU A 258 -2.40 8.29 14.78
N SER A 259 -2.65 8.61 13.52
CA SER A 259 -3.72 9.51 13.14
C SER A 259 -5.06 8.76 13.08
N TYR A 260 -6.05 9.32 13.77
CA TYR A 260 -7.42 8.78 13.79
C TYR A 260 -8.40 9.83 13.29
N LYS A 261 -9.41 9.36 12.58
CA LYS A 261 -10.67 10.08 12.43
C LYS A 261 -11.58 9.61 13.56
N ILE A 262 -12.02 10.53 14.40
CA ILE A 262 -13.01 10.26 15.43
C ILE A 262 -14.35 10.80 14.95
N THR A 263 -15.38 9.96 14.97
CA THR A 263 -16.74 10.35 14.58
C THR A 263 -17.67 10.25 15.78
N ALA A 264 -18.22 11.37 16.21
CA ALA A 264 -19.30 11.43 17.18
C ALA A 264 -20.63 11.11 16.49
N ILE A 265 -21.42 10.23 17.09
CA ILE A 265 -22.71 9.79 16.57
C ILE A 265 -23.76 10.08 17.64
N THR A 266 -24.83 10.79 17.29
CA THR A 266 -25.95 11.07 18.19
C THR A 266 -26.98 9.94 18.18
N GLU A 267 -27.88 9.91 19.17
CA GLU A 267 -29.02 8.99 19.19
C GLU A 267 -29.96 9.23 17.99
N SER A 268 -30.04 10.46 17.48
CA SER A 268 -30.81 10.80 16.28
C SER A 268 -30.11 10.40 14.96
N GLY A 269 -28.86 9.91 15.04
CA GLY A 269 -28.04 9.48 13.90
C GLY A 269 -27.25 10.59 13.21
N LYS A 270 -27.26 11.82 13.73
CA LYS A 270 -26.39 12.90 13.24
C LYS A 270 -24.93 12.61 13.56
N ARG A 271 -24.01 13.21 12.82
CA ARG A 271 -22.57 12.94 12.93
C ARG A 271 -21.76 14.21 12.91
N GLY A 272 -20.80 14.31 13.82
CA GLY A 272 -19.70 15.28 13.77
C GLY A 272 -18.38 14.51 13.79
N SER A 273 -17.32 15.07 13.25
CA SER A 273 -16.02 14.36 13.22
C SER A 273 -14.85 15.30 13.46
N THR A 274 -13.76 14.72 13.97
CA THR A 274 -12.45 15.35 14.08
C THR A 274 -11.37 14.42 13.55
N THR A 275 -10.17 14.94 13.37
CA THR A 275 -8.99 14.16 12.99
C THR A 275 -7.82 14.65 13.79
N GLY A 276 -7.11 13.74 14.46
CA GLY A 276 -5.96 14.06 15.28
C GLY A 276 -5.07 12.84 15.50
N SER A 277 -3.93 13.07 16.15
CA SER A 277 -3.00 12.02 16.57
C SER A 277 -3.25 11.70 18.04
N TYR A 278 -3.47 10.43 18.34
CA TYR A 278 -3.80 9.96 19.68
C TYR A 278 -3.05 8.68 19.98
N ASP A 279 -2.49 8.57 21.19
CA ASP A 279 -2.01 7.30 21.72
C ASP A 279 -3.14 6.60 22.48
N LEU A 280 -3.86 5.72 21.78
CA LEU A 280 -4.97 4.96 22.35
C LEU A 280 -4.54 3.79 23.26
N PHE A 281 -3.23 3.60 23.46
CA PHE A 281 -2.65 2.57 24.35
C PHE A 281 -2.19 3.13 25.69
N SER A 282 -2.02 4.44 25.81
CA SER A 282 -1.72 5.10 27.09
C SER A 282 -2.88 4.88 28.06
N GLU A 283 -2.60 4.33 29.23
CA GLU A 283 -3.60 4.18 30.30
C GLU A 283 -3.93 5.52 30.93
N GLY A 284 -5.23 5.84 31.02
CA GLY A 284 -5.72 7.01 31.74
C GLY A 284 -5.39 8.36 31.12
N GLN A 285 -5.07 8.39 29.84
CA GLN A 285 -4.78 9.64 29.13
C GLN A 285 -6.07 10.38 28.78
N ASP A 286 -6.17 11.63 29.19
CA ASP A 286 -7.25 12.52 28.82
C ASP A 286 -6.96 13.22 27.49
N TYR A 287 -7.92 13.18 26.61
CA TYR A 287 -7.91 13.91 25.33
C TYR A 287 -9.12 14.85 25.23
N SER A 288 -8.99 15.88 24.42
CA SER A 288 -10.02 16.86 24.19
C SER A 288 -9.88 17.46 22.81
N ASP A 289 -10.93 17.38 22.01
CA ASP A 289 -10.90 17.86 20.62
C ASP A 289 -12.22 18.51 20.19
N TYR A 290 -12.14 19.30 19.10
CA TYR A 290 -13.27 19.95 18.47
C TYR A 290 -13.79 19.13 17.32
N PHE A 291 -15.10 18.88 17.31
CA PHE A 291 -15.80 18.13 16.28
C PHE A 291 -16.55 19.07 15.34
N THR A 292 -16.67 18.70 14.07
CA THR A 292 -17.51 19.43 13.11
C THR A 292 -18.94 19.51 13.62
N PRO A 293 -19.69 20.59 13.27
CA PRO A 293 -21.05 20.81 13.75
C PRO A 293 -22.00 19.64 13.49
N ILE A 294 -22.86 19.31 14.44
CA ILE A 294 -24.02 18.41 14.29
C ILE A 294 -25.34 19.22 14.25
N VAL A 295 -25.30 20.44 14.76
CA VAL A 295 -26.38 21.45 14.73
C VAL A 295 -25.73 22.82 14.53
N GLY A 296 -26.36 23.72 13.79
CA GLY A 296 -25.82 25.05 13.52
C GLY A 296 -24.49 25.01 12.74
N ASN A 297 -23.62 25.99 12.96
CA ASN A 297 -22.36 26.18 12.24
C ASN A 297 -21.12 26.03 13.10
N ASP A 298 -21.26 25.92 14.41
CA ASP A 298 -20.13 25.93 15.33
C ASP A 298 -19.70 24.53 15.74
N SER A 299 -18.37 24.33 15.83
CA SER A 299 -17.78 23.10 16.32
C SER A 299 -18.04 22.94 17.82
N PHE A 300 -18.32 21.73 18.25
CA PHE A 300 -18.47 21.38 19.67
C PHE A 300 -17.26 20.59 20.15
N LYS A 301 -17.04 20.57 21.45
CA LYS A 301 -15.87 19.95 22.07
C LYS A 301 -16.26 18.72 22.86
N ILE A 302 -15.50 17.63 22.69
CA ILE A 302 -15.63 16.42 23.50
C ILE A 302 -14.30 16.17 24.22
N ARG A 303 -14.41 15.83 25.52
CA ARG A 303 -13.31 15.26 26.29
C ARG A 303 -13.60 13.79 26.54
N PHE A 304 -12.54 12.96 26.47
CA PHE A 304 -12.62 11.52 26.70
C PHE A 304 -11.33 10.98 27.30
N ASN A 305 -11.45 9.85 27.98
CA ASN A 305 -10.31 9.15 28.60
C ASN A 305 -10.05 7.83 27.87
N THR A 306 -8.78 7.45 27.73
CA THR A 306 -8.40 6.21 27.04
C THR A 306 -8.83 4.94 27.77
N ASN A 307 -9.04 5.00 29.10
CA ASN A 307 -9.55 3.85 29.88
C ASN A 307 -10.98 3.46 29.48
N ASP A 308 -11.74 4.39 28.89
CA ASP A 308 -13.14 4.16 28.52
C ASP A 308 -13.29 3.59 27.10
N ILE A 309 -12.18 3.28 26.42
CA ILE A 309 -12.19 2.72 25.08
C ILE A 309 -12.63 1.25 25.13
N GLU A 310 -13.74 0.98 24.47
CA GLU A 310 -14.27 -0.37 24.25
C GLU A 310 -14.05 -0.80 22.79
N PHE A 311 -13.94 -2.12 22.58
CA PHE A 311 -13.89 -2.70 21.24
C PHE A 311 -15.25 -3.34 20.90
N ASP A 312 -15.85 -2.91 19.79
CA ASP A 312 -17.06 -3.52 19.24
C ASP A 312 -16.71 -4.60 18.20
N PRO A 313 -16.87 -5.89 18.51
CA PRO A 313 -16.54 -6.97 17.59
C PRO A 313 -17.44 -7.02 16.33
N LYS A 314 -18.64 -6.42 16.38
CA LYS A 314 -19.56 -6.41 15.23
C LYS A 314 -19.12 -5.45 14.14
N THR A 315 -18.62 -4.27 14.54
CA THR A 315 -18.14 -3.26 13.62
C THR A 315 -16.61 -3.29 13.45
N ASN A 316 -15.92 -4.06 14.28
CA ASN A 316 -14.46 -4.15 14.37
C ASN A 316 -13.81 -2.76 14.58
N ARG A 317 -14.37 -1.97 15.48
CA ARG A 317 -13.93 -0.60 15.78
C ARG A 317 -13.82 -0.37 17.28
N CYS A 318 -12.89 0.50 17.65
CA CYS A 318 -12.84 1.06 19.00
C CYS A 318 -13.85 2.20 19.11
N LEU A 319 -14.52 2.27 20.26
CA LEU A 319 -15.50 3.32 20.57
C LEU A 319 -15.48 3.67 22.06
N ILE A 320 -16.03 4.84 22.40
CA ILE A 320 -16.36 5.22 23.77
C ILE A 320 -17.85 5.57 23.78
N MET A 321 -18.59 5.01 24.75
CA MET A 321 -20.01 5.28 24.91
C MET A 321 -20.27 6.70 25.43
N GLY A 322 -21.40 7.28 25.06
CA GLY A 322 -21.73 8.68 25.35
C GLY A 322 -21.74 9.02 26.84
N GLU A 323 -22.06 8.05 27.71
CA GLU A 323 -22.05 8.20 29.16
C GLU A 323 -20.65 8.46 29.76
N ASN A 324 -19.60 8.08 29.04
CA ASN A 324 -18.20 8.27 29.43
C ASN A 324 -17.56 9.49 28.72
N LEU A 325 -18.36 10.35 28.12
CA LEU A 325 -17.90 11.54 27.40
C LEU A 325 -18.31 12.82 28.12
N ASP A 326 -17.40 13.78 28.22
CA ASP A 326 -17.73 15.15 28.62
C ASP A 326 -17.91 16.01 27.34
N VAL A 327 -19.18 16.28 27.02
CA VAL A 327 -19.58 17.03 25.83
C VAL A 327 -19.83 18.47 26.17
N ILE A 328 -19.05 19.38 25.58
CA ILE A 328 -19.14 20.82 25.83
C ILE A 328 -19.92 21.45 24.69
N ASN A 329 -21.08 22.04 25.05
CA ASN A 329 -21.91 22.79 24.12
C ASN A 329 -21.18 24.08 23.69
N PRO A 330 -20.99 24.34 22.38
CA PRO A 330 -20.35 25.56 21.90
C PRO A 330 -21.21 26.80 22.11
N TYR A 331 -22.50 26.61 22.24
CA TYR A 331 -23.49 27.71 22.36
C TYR A 331 -23.71 28.06 23.85
N ASP A 332 -22.75 28.77 24.44
CA ASP A 332 -22.85 29.21 25.83
C ASP A 332 -23.94 30.31 25.95
N LYS A 333 -24.88 30.12 26.92
CA LYS A 333 -25.96 31.05 27.18
C LYS A 333 -25.50 32.48 27.53
N ASP A 334 -24.32 32.57 28.13
CA ASP A 334 -23.73 33.84 28.59
C ASP A 334 -22.94 34.56 27.48
N ALA A 335 -22.62 33.87 26.37
CA ALA A 335 -21.85 34.40 25.24
C ALA A 335 -22.74 35.10 24.17
N GLY A 336 -24.06 35.18 24.35
CA GLY A 336 -24.96 35.88 23.45
C GLY A 336 -25.33 35.12 22.17
N TRP A 337 -25.11 33.80 22.12
CA TRP A 337 -25.51 32.96 21.02
C TRP A 337 -27.03 32.80 20.87
N GLU A 338 -27.49 32.46 19.67
CA GLU A 338 -28.92 32.30 19.41
C GLU A 338 -29.50 31.16 20.26
N LYS A 339 -30.54 31.48 21.06
CA LYS A 339 -31.16 30.50 21.97
C LYS A 339 -31.69 29.25 21.28
N GLU A 340 -31.99 29.33 19.97
CA GLU A 340 -32.51 28.23 19.17
C GLU A 340 -31.44 27.16 18.94
N ASP A 341 -30.19 27.55 18.62
CA ASP A 341 -29.10 26.64 18.37
C ASP A 341 -28.64 25.92 19.66
N TYR A 342 -28.60 26.66 20.78
CA TYR A 342 -28.33 26.05 22.09
C TYR A 342 -29.37 24.97 22.43
N ALA A 343 -30.64 25.28 22.32
CA ALA A 343 -31.72 24.35 22.63
C ALA A 343 -31.79 23.16 21.64
N ALA A 344 -31.36 23.37 20.41
CA ALA A 344 -31.30 22.32 19.41
C ALA A 344 -30.15 21.36 19.70
N PHE A 345 -28.97 21.87 20.12
CA PHE A 345 -27.83 21.04 20.51
C PHE A 345 -28.10 20.27 21.81
N GLU A 346 -28.72 20.88 22.81
CA GLU A 346 -29.10 20.20 24.08
C GLU A 346 -30.02 18.99 23.87
N LYS A 347 -30.79 18.95 22.78
CA LYS A 347 -31.64 17.80 22.43
C LYS A 347 -30.87 16.65 21.78
N GLU A 348 -29.65 16.90 21.36
CA GLU A 348 -28.81 15.89 20.71
C GLU A 348 -27.94 15.20 21.76
N THR A 349 -28.26 13.97 22.07
CA THR A 349 -27.48 13.15 22.96
C THR A 349 -26.42 12.39 22.13
N ILE A 350 -25.14 12.55 22.48
CA ILE A 350 -24.07 11.77 21.87
C ILE A 350 -24.19 10.32 22.35
N LYS A 351 -24.41 9.42 21.42
CA LYS A 351 -24.48 7.98 21.67
C LYS A 351 -23.12 7.36 21.92
N CYS A 352 -22.17 7.68 21.05
CA CYS A 352 -20.79 7.21 21.15
C CYS A 352 -19.87 8.07 20.25
N ILE A 353 -18.58 7.95 20.51
CA ILE A 353 -17.54 8.31 19.53
C ILE A 353 -16.88 7.04 19.02
N VAL A 354 -16.58 7.00 17.72
CA VAL A 354 -15.99 5.85 17.03
C VAL A 354 -14.63 6.25 16.47
N PHE A 355 -13.62 5.46 16.73
CA PHE A 355 -12.25 5.67 16.25
C PHE A 355 -12.02 4.88 14.97
N GLU A 356 -11.59 5.57 13.93
CA GLU A 356 -11.16 4.99 12.65
C GLU A 356 -9.71 5.42 12.39
N ARG A 357 -8.80 4.46 12.35
CA ARG A 357 -7.42 4.77 12.00
C ARG A 357 -7.34 5.33 10.58
N ARG A 358 -6.59 6.44 10.42
CA ARG A 358 -6.25 6.97 9.09
C ARG A 358 -4.83 6.58 8.72
N SER A 359 -4.66 6.11 7.49
CA SER A 359 -3.36 6.19 6.86
C SER A 359 -3.30 7.57 6.18
N ASP A 360 -2.43 8.45 6.65
CA ASP A 360 -2.28 9.81 6.09
C ASP A 360 -1.76 9.83 4.64
N ARG A 361 -1.52 8.66 4.07
CA ARG A 361 -0.87 8.47 2.76
C ARG A 361 -1.85 8.12 1.64
N SER A 362 -3.13 7.96 1.93
CA SER A 362 -4.10 7.58 0.91
C SER A 362 -4.82 8.79 0.32
N LEU A 363 -4.53 9.08 -0.94
CA LEU A 363 -5.40 9.91 -1.77
C LEU A 363 -6.66 9.08 -2.08
N HIS A 364 -7.72 9.26 -1.30
CA HIS A 364 -9.01 8.63 -1.56
C HIS A 364 -9.89 9.58 -2.36
N TYR A 365 -10.33 9.14 -3.53
CA TYR A 365 -11.55 9.68 -4.09
C TYR A 365 -12.71 9.02 -3.36
N ALA A 366 -13.52 9.79 -2.61
CA ALA A 366 -14.82 9.34 -2.18
C ALA A 366 -15.71 9.29 -3.44
N VAL A 367 -16.09 8.09 -3.84
CA VAL A 367 -17.11 7.85 -4.88
C VAL A 367 -18.41 7.55 -4.15
#